data_1164124db3c76ccc122357438b01270a
#
_entry.id   1164124db3c76ccc122357438b01270a
#
_cell.length_a   1.000
_cell.length_b   1.000
_cell.length_c   1.000
_cell.angle_alpha   90.00
_cell.angle_beta   90.00
_cell.angle_gamma   90.00
#
_symmetry.space_group_name_H-M   'P 1'
#
loop_
_entity.id
_entity.type
_entity.pdbx_description
1 polymer ?
#
loop_
_entity_poly.entity_id
_entity_poly.type
_entity_poly.pdbx_seq_one_letter_code
_entity_poly.pdbx_strand_id
1 'polypeptide(L)'
;ERVLQVINENITNPYLSVELIAQEVGISRAHLHRKMKELTNQGPRDLVRNIRLKKAAGLLASGHRNITDVMFACGFENAASFSIKFKALYGMSPTAYMKEHLDKK
;
A
#
# COMPACT_ATOMS: atom_id res chain seq x y z
N GLU A 1 16.88 -2.73 -3.56
CA GLU A 1 16.22 -3.87 -4.20
C GLU A 1 15.32 -3.43 -5.35
N ARG A 2 15.55 -4.01 -6.53
CA ARG A 2 14.83 -3.60 -7.76
C ARG A 2 13.32 -3.76 -7.65
N VAL A 3 12.85 -4.86 -7.07
CA VAL A 3 11.42 -5.11 -6.92
C VAL A 3 10.76 -4.03 -6.06
N LEU A 4 11.35 -3.72 -4.92
CA LEU A 4 10.82 -2.68 -4.04
C LEU A 4 10.85 -1.31 -4.71
N GLN A 5 11.89 -1.03 -5.47
CA GLN A 5 11.99 0.22 -6.23
C GLN A 5 10.85 0.36 -7.22
N VAL A 6 10.56 -0.68 -8.01
CA VAL A 6 9.46 -0.66 -8.98
C VAL A 6 8.12 -0.45 -8.28
N ILE A 7 7.89 -1.13 -7.15
CA ILE A 7 6.66 -0.97 -6.39
C ILE A 7 6.51 0.46 -5.90
N ASN A 8 7.55 1.04 -5.32
CA ASN A 8 7.48 2.40 -4.79
C ASN A 8 7.28 3.45 -5.88
N GLU A 9 7.91 3.27 -7.04
CA GLU A 9 7.75 4.20 -8.17
C GLU A 9 6.35 4.18 -8.74
N ASN A 10 5.62 3.07 -8.59
CA ASN A 10 4.28 2.90 -9.17
C ASN A 10 3.19 2.82 -8.12
N ILE A 11 3.48 3.16 -6.87
CA ILE A 11 2.56 2.93 -5.75
C ILE A 11 1.23 3.66 -5.90
N THR A 12 1.23 4.82 -6.57
CA THR A 12 0.01 5.60 -6.80
C THR A 12 -0.77 5.14 -8.01
N ASN A 13 -0.20 4.24 -8.82
CA ASN A 13 -0.87 3.73 -10.00
C ASN A 13 -1.86 2.63 -9.58
N PRO A 14 -3.19 2.84 -9.75
CA PRO A 14 -4.17 1.82 -9.36
C PRO A 14 -4.08 0.55 -10.19
N TYR A 15 -3.44 0.62 -11.36
CA TYR A 15 -3.27 -0.53 -12.25
C TYR A 15 -1.99 -1.32 -11.97
N LEU A 16 -1.25 -0.95 -10.92
CA LEU A 16 -0.07 -1.71 -10.53
C LEU A 16 -0.46 -3.15 -10.22
N SER A 17 0.17 -4.10 -10.89
CA SER A 17 -0.17 -5.51 -10.80
C SER A 17 1.09 -6.34 -10.67
N VAL A 18 0.90 -7.62 -10.32
CA VAL A 18 2.01 -8.59 -10.29
C VAL A 18 2.66 -8.68 -11.66
N GLU A 19 1.86 -8.66 -12.72
CA GLU A 19 2.35 -8.71 -14.10
C GLU A 19 3.22 -7.49 -14.44
N LEU A 20 2.78 -6.30 -14.05
CA LEU A 20 3.53 -5.08 -14.29
C LEU A 20 4.87 -5.11 -13.54
N ILE A 21 4.86 -5.52 -12.28
CA ILE A 21 6.09 -5.61 -11.49
C ILE A 21 7.07 -6.59 -12.12
N ALA A 22 6.58 -7.78 -12.49
CA ALA A 22 7.43 -8.79 -13.11
C ALA A 22 8.02 -8.30 -14.43
N GLN A 23 7.22 -7.62 -15.24
CA GLN A 23 7.64 -7.07 -16.51
C GLN A 23 8.73 -6.02 -16.33
N GLU A 24 8.53 -5.10 -15.41
CA GLU A 24 9.50 -4.02 -15.14
C GLU A 24 10.82 -4.54 -14.57
N VAL A 25 10.75 -5.59 -13.77
CA VAL A 25 11.94 -6.22 -13.19
C VAL A 25 12.62 -7.17 -14.18
N GLY A 26 11.85 -7.68 -15.15
CA GLY A 26 12.37 -8.58 -16.18
C GLY A 26 12.41 -10.04 -15.77
N ILE A 27 11.47 -10.48 -14.93
CA ILE A 27 11.38 -11.87 -14.46
C ILE A 27 9.95 -12.38 -14.62
N SER A 28 9.77 -13.71 -14.51
CA SER A 28 8.45 -14.32 -14.59
C SER A 28 7.65 -14.06 -13.30
N ARG A 29 6.32 -14.22 -13.37
CA ARG A 29 5.46 -14.12 -12.19
C ARG A 29 5.86 -15.12 -11.11
N ALA A 30 6.14 -16.35 -11.50
CA ALA A 30 6.54 -17.39 -10.54
C ALA A 30 7.83 -17.03 -9.83
N HIS A 31 8.80 -16.53 -10.60
CA HIS A 31 10.06 -16.07 -10.02
C HIS A 31 9.85 -14.89 -9.07
N LEU A 32 8.99 -13.94 -9.46
CA LEU A 32 8.67 -12.80 -8.62
C LEU A 32 8.05 -13.23 -7.29
N HIS A 33 7.08 -14.16 -7.33
CA HIS A 33 6.47 -14.70 -6.11
C HIS A 33 7.50 -15.32 -5.18
N ARG A 34 8.39 -16.15 -5.72
CA ARG A 34 9.44 -16.79 -4.91
C ARG A 34 10.36 -15.75 -4.29
N LYS A 35 10.80 -14.79 -5.09
CA LYS A 35 11.71 -13.74 -4.63
C LYS A 35 11.08 -12.90 -3.53
N MET A 36 9.81 -12.52 -3.68
CA MET A 36 9.12 -11.73 -2.66
C MET A 36 8.94 -12.51 -1.37
N LYS A 37 8.60 -13.78 -1.46
CA LYS A 37 8.49 -14.65 -0.29
C LYS A 37 9.81 -14.76 0.47
N GLU A 38 10.91 -14.90 -0.25
CA GLU A 38 12.24 -14.98 0.35
C GLU A 38 12.64 -13.70 1.07
N LEU A 39 12.32 -12.54 0.46
CA LEU A 39 12.74 -11.24 1.00
C LEU A 39 11.85 -10.73 2.12
N THR A 40 10.54 -10.95 2.05
CA THR A 40 9.59 -10.31 2.93
C THR A 40 8.61 -11.26 3.61
N ASN A 41 8.64 -12.53 3.23
CA ASN A 41 7.66 -13.54 3.65
C ASN A 41 6.23 -13.20 3.22
N GLN A 42 6.08 -12.34 2.20
CA GLN A 42 4.78 -11.94 1.65
C GLN A 42 4.79 -12.10 0.14
N GLY A 43 3.62 -12.36 -0.44
CA GLY A 43 3.47 -12.34 -1.89
C GLY A 43 3.47 -10.90 -2.40
N PRO A 44 3.69 -10.70 -3.73
CA PRO A 44 3.73 -9.35 -4.30
C PRO A 44 2.47 -8.54 -4.05
N ARG A 45 1.31 -9.15 -4.13
CA ARG A 45 0.02 -8.49 -3.94
C ARG A 45 -0.11 -7.94 -2.52
N ASP A 46 0.23 -8.76 -1.53
CA ASP A 46 0.16 -8.36 -0.13
C ASP A 46 1.17 -7.27 0.19
N LEU A 47 2.36 -7.39 -0.38
CA LEU A 47 3.39 -6.38 -0.17
C LEU A 47 2.97 -5.03 -0.75
N VAL A 48 2.44 -5.00 -1.98
CA VAL A 48 1.96 -3.75 -2.59
C VAL A 48 0.87 -3.13 -1.73
N ARG A 49 -0.10 -3.94 -1.30
CA ARG A 49 -1.18 -3.46 -0.44
C ARG A 49 -0.65 -2.85 0.85
N ASN A 50 0.29 -3.54 1.50
CA ASN A 50 0.82 -3.06 2.78
C ASN A 50 1.66 -1.80 2.62
N ILE A 51 2.41 -1.66 1.54
CA ILE A 51 3.15 -0.44 1.26
C ILE A 51 2.18 0.74 1.03
N ARG A 52 1.09 0.50 0.28
CA ARG A 52 0.06 1.52 0.06
C ARG A 52 -0.60 1.95 1.36
N LEU A 53 -0.92 0.99 2.23
CA LEU A 53 -1.52 1.29 3.53
C LEU A 53 -0.56 2.07 4.43
N LYS A 54 0.71 1.71 4.40
CA LYS A 54 1.73 2.43 5.17
C LYS A 54 1.86 3.87 4.70
N LYS A 55 1.84 4.09 3.38
CA LYS A 55 1.85 5.44 2.82
C LYS A 55 0.62 6.23 3.25
N ALA A 56 -0.55 5.60 3.22
CA ALA A 56 -1.79 6.23 3.68
C ALA A 56 -1.71 6.62 5.14
N ALA A 57 -1.20 5.72 5.99
CA ALA A 57 -1.04 6.02 7.41
C ALA A 57 -0.14 7.23 7.64
N GLY A 58 0.96 7.33 6.90
CA GLY A 58 1.85 8.48 6.97
C GLY A 58 1.16 9.79 6.59
N LEU A 59 0.36 9.77 5.52
CA LEU A 59 -0.37 10.95 5.09
C LEU A 59 -1.43 11.35 6.12
N LEU A 60 -2.16 10.39 6.68
CA LEU A 60 -3.16 10.66 7.69
C LEU A 60 -2.53 11.22 8.96
N ALA A 61 -1.41 10.67 9.38
CA ALA A 61 -0.68 11.12 10.57
C ALA A 61 -0.09 12.52 10.38
N SER A 62 0.23 12.91 9.14
CA SER A 62 0.82 14.22 8.84
C SER A 62 -0.22 15.33 8.73
N GLY A 63 -1.50 15.02 8.90
CA GLY A 63 -2.54 16.03 8.94
C GLY A 63 -3.38 16.20 7.68
N HIS A 64 -3.28 15.28 6.73
CA HIS A 64 -4.19 15.27 5.59
C HIS A 64 -5.61 15.00 6.08
N ARG A 65 -6.53 15.87 5.72
CA ARG A 65 -7.89 15.86 6.29
C ARG A 65 -8.89 15.05 5.51
N ASN A 66 -8.62 14.80 4.24
CA ASN A 66 -9.59 14.14 3.38
C ASN A 66 -9.18 12.69 3.16
N ILE A 67 -9.94 11.78 3.80
CA ILE A 67 -9.69 10.33 3.69
C ILE A 67 -9.76 9.87 2.23
N THR A 68 -10.71 10.38 1.47
CA THR A 68 -10.88 10.01 0.06
C THR A 68 -9.65 10.39 -0.76
N ASP A 69 -9.13 11.60 -0.55
CA ASP A 69 -7.92 12.04 -1.26
C ASP A 69 -6.71 11.17 -0.91
N VAL A 70 -6.56 10.82 0.37
CA VAL A 70 -5.48 9.94 0.81
C VAL A 70 -5.61 8.58 0.17
N MET A 71 -6.83 8.03 0.12
CA MET A 71 -7.10 6.75 -0.51
C MET A 71 -6.65 6.73 -1.97
N PHE A 72 -7.07 7.72 -2.76
CA PHE A 72 -6.70 7.80 -4.16
C PHE A 72 -5.20 8.07 -4.35
N ALA A 73 -4.61 8.91 -3.51
CA ALA A 73 -3.17 9.19 -3.56
C ALA A 73 -2.33 7.94 -3.33
N CYS A 74 -2.88 6.95 -2.63
CA CYS A 74 -2.18 5.70 -2.36
C CYS A 74 -2.56 4.57 -3.31
N GLY A 75 -3.36 4.86 -4.34
CA GLY A 75 -3.70 3.88 -5.36
C GLY A 75 -4.90 2.99 -5.05
N PHE A 76 -5.67 3.31 -4.02
CA PHE A 76 -6.93 2.59 -3.73
C PHE A 76 -8.08 3.26 -4.48
N GLU A 77 -8.99 2.44 -4.99
CA GLU A 77 -10.16 2.94 -5.73
C GLU A 77 -11.48 2.69 -5.00
N ASN A 78 -11.47 1.85 -3.96
CA ASN A 78 -12.68 1.44 -3.25
C ASN A 78 -12.55 1.75 -1.77
N ALA A 79 -13.42 2.62 -1.27
CA ALA A 79 -13.37 3.07 0.12
C ALA A 79 -13.61 1.94 1.12
N ALA A 80 -14.55 1.03 0.82
CA ALA A 80 -14.84 -0.09 1.72
C ALA A 80 -13.64 -1.02 1.84
N SER A 81 -13.03 -1.37 0.71
CA SER A 81 -11.84 -2.21 0.70
C SER A 81 -10.66 -1.54 1.44
N PHE A 82 -10.45 -0.26 1.18
CA PHE A 82 -9.41 0.51 1.86
C PHE A 82 -9.60 0.49 3.38
N SER A 83 -10.80 0.78 3.85
CA SER A 83 -11.10 0.83 5.28
C SER A 83 -10.91 -0.52 5.95
N ILE A 84 -11.40 -1.59 5.33
CA ILE A 84 -11.28 -2.94 5.89
C ILE A 84 -9.82 -3.35 6.01
N LYS A 85 -9.04 -3.14 4.95
CA LYS A 85 -7.63 -3.53 4.94
C LYS A 85 -6.78 -2.65 5.85
N PHE A 86 -7.09 -1.38 5.93
CA PHE A 86 -6.41 -0.46 6.85
C PHE A 86 -6.64 -0.88 8.29
N LYS A 87 -7.90 -1.17 8.65
CA LYS A 87 -8.25 -1.60 9.99
C LYS A 87 -7.58 -2.93 10.35
N ALA A 88 -7.51 -3.86 9.40
CA ALA A 88 -6.84 -5.14 9.63
C ALA A 88 -5.36 -4.96 9.96
N LEU A 89 -4.69 -3.98 9.34
CA LEU A 89 -3.27 -3.75 9.56
C LEU A 89 -2.98 -2.90 10.80
N TYR A 90 -3.76 -1.86 11.02
CA TYR A 90 -3.50 -0.87 12.07
C TYR A 90 -4.41 -0.98 13.29
N GLY A 91 -5.40 -1.86 13.26
CA GLY A 91 -6.31 -2.07 14.39
C GLY A 91 -7.39 -1.02 14.54
N MET A 92 -7.45 -0.02 13.65
CA MET A 92 -8.47 1.02 13.68
C MET A 92 -8.74 1.52 12.28
N SER A 93 -9.91 2.16 12.08
CA SER A 93 -10.27 2.71 10.78
C SER A 93 -9.37 3.88 10.40
N PRO A 94 -9.29 4.23 9.10
CA PRO A 94 -8.52 5.40 8.68
C PRO A 94 -8.95 6.68 9.40
N THR A 95 -10.24 6.88 9.58
CA THR A 95 -10.77 8.06 10.28
C THR A 95 -10.33 8.09 11.74
N ALA A 96 -10.43 6.96 12.43
CA ALA A 96 -9.99 6.86 13.82
C ALA A 96 -8.48 7.09 13.95
N TYR A 97 -7.72 6.53 13.03
CA TYR A 97 -6.27 6.69 13.02
C TYR A 97 -5.88 8.16 12.83
N MET A 98 -6.50 8.83 11.87
CA MET A 98 -6.26 10.25 11.63
C MET A 98 -6.59 11.09 12.87
N LYS A 99 -7.73 10.83 13.46
CA LYS A 99 -8.20 11.56 14.64
C LYS A 99 -7.25 11.40 15.82
N GLU A 100 -6.81 10.18 16.06
CA GLU A 100 -5.87 9.90 17.15
C GLU A 100 -4.56 10.67 16.97
N HIS A 101 -4.04 10.73 15.75
CA HIS A 101 -2.78 11.42 15.50
C HIS A 101 -2.93 12.94 15.54
N LEU A 102 -4.08 13.48 15.14
CA LEU A 102 -4.33 14.92 15.24
C LEU A 102 -4.45 15.35 16.69
N ASP A 103 -5.09 14.54 17.52
CA ASP A 103 -5.28 14.86 18.93
C ASP A 103 -3.98 14.85 19.74
N LYS A 104 -2.93 14.24 19.20
CA LYS A 104 -1.63 14.18 19.88
C LYS A 104 -0.72 15.35 19.57
N LYS A 105 -1.17 16.26 18.75
CA LYS A 105 -0.37 17.46 18.40
C LYS A 105 -0.57 18.61 19.39
#